data_270cce7b7fc94cd972925fe40aae1425
#
_entry.id   270cce7b7fc94cd972925fe40aae1425
#
_cell.length_a   1.000
_cell.length_b   1.000
_cell.length_c   1.000
_cell.angle_alpha   90.00
_cell.angle_beta   90.00
_cell.angle_gamma   90.00
#
_symmetry.space_group_name_H-M   'P 1'
#
loop_
_entity.id
_entity.type
_entity.pdbx_description
1 polymer ?
#
loop_
_entity_poly.entity_id
_entity_poly.type
_entity_poly.pdbx_seq_one_letter_code
_entity_poly.pdbx_strand_id
1 'polypeptide(L)'
;AESPSSKTGANTGDVAQSNLTTPKRSVDKMTSPTDHALTRDSLYGITPEPTYGGMLSFMRRRYTRELSNVDVAVMGIPFDLATTARPGTRFGPRSVREASACLAWEEKVMGWGFNPLDDLAVVDYGDCFFDSGDPANAPQAIYECARDILATDTTLLSLGGDHFVSYPLLRAHAEKYGELALIHFDAHSDTWAEECERIDHGTMFYHAAQQGLVSPAHSAQIGLRTHNDQDHGFHIFDAPAVHDLQPADLAAQVKKIVG
;
A
#
# COMPACT_ATOMS: atom_id res chain seq x y z
N ALA A 1 -1.82 13.47 -82.92
CA ALA A 1 -2.29 14.85 -82.80
C ALA A 1 -2.24 15.25 -81.30
N GLU A 2 -1.21 15.98 -80.99
CA GLU A 2 -1.17 17.27 -80.29
C GLU A 2 -1.80 17.36 -78.91
N SER A 3 -0.91 17.59 -77.96
CA SER A 3 -1.19 18.23 -76.66
C SER A 3 -1.65 19.71 -76.86
N PRO A 4 -2.23 20.37 -75.84
CA PRO A 4 -1.36 21.23 -75.07
C PRO A 4 -1.63 21.29 -73.53
N SER A 5 -0.56 21.73 -72.91
CA SER A 5 -0.34 22.17 -71.54
C SER A 5 -1.35 23.17 -70.95
N SER A 6 -1.59 23.12 -69.65
CA SER A 6 -1.73 24.35 -68.87
C SER A 6 -1.30 24.10 -67.42
N LYS A 7 -0.39 24.93 -66.96
CA LYS A 7 0.09 25.14 -65.59
C LYS A 7 -0.94 25.83 -64.74
N THR A 8 -1.05 25.45 -63.48
CA THR A 8 -1.33 26.31 -62.31
C THR A 8 -1.14 25.42 -61.10
N GLY A 9 -0.35 25.63 -60.14
CA GLY A 9 -0.12 26.76 -59.29
C GLY A 9 -0.01 26.11 -57.90
N ALA A 10 1.22 25.87 -57.43
CA ALA A 10 1.52 25.33 -56.14
C ALA A 10 1.07 26.30 -55.04
N ASN A 11 0.37 25.78 -54.05
CA ASN A 11 0.26 26.47 -52.78
C ASN A 11 0.82 25.50 -51.71
N THR A 12 2.08 25.70 -51.39
CA THR A 12 2.77 25.01 -50.28
C THR A 12 2.37 25.68 -48.97
N GLY A 13 1.35 25.14 -48.32
CA GLY A 13 1.10 25.49 -46.94
C GLY A 13 2.15 24.86 -46.04
N ASP A 14 3.02 25.72 -45.50
CA ASP A 14 3.98 25.38 -44.42
C ASP A 14 3.20 24.86 -43.21
N VAL A 15 3.23 23.56 -43.02
CA VAL A 15 2.87 22.92 -41.73
C VAL A 15 4.07 23.09 -40.82
N ALA A 16 4.00 24.08 -39.94
CA ALA A 16 4.96 24.25 -38.85
C ALA A 16 5.02 22.95 -38.01
N GLN A 17 6.06 22.19 -38.22
CA GLN A 17 6.46 21.11 -37.29
C GLN A 17 6.82 21.77 -35.96
N SER A 18 5.90 21.72 -35.01
CA SER A 18 6.21 22.00 -33.63
C SER A 18 7.20 20.94 -33.14
N ASN A 19 8.47 21.32 -33.08
CA ASN A 19 9.51 20.57 -32.40
C ASN A 19 9.19 20.55 -30.91
N LEU A 20 8.36 19.59 -30.47
CA LEU A 20 8.31 19.16 -29.11
C LEU A 20 9.62 18.44 -28.80
N THR A 21 10.64 19.21 -28.49
CA THR A 21 11.85 18.68 -27.84
C THR A 21 11.45 18.24 -26.46
N THR A 22 11.14 16.96 -26.32
CA THR A 22 11.17 16.28 -25.02
C THR A 22 12.51 16.60 -24.38
N PRO A 23 12.57 17.15 -23.16
CA PRO A 23 13.86 17.40 -22.52
C PRO A 23 14.55 16.04 -22.40
N LYS A 24 15.66 15.86 -23.12
CA LYS A 24 16.58 14.74 -22.88
C LYS A 24 16.98 14.85 -21.43
N ARG A 25 16.48 13.93 -20.56
CA ARG A 25 17.03 13.74 -19.23
C ARG A 25 18.54 13.58 -19.41
N SER A 26 19.30 14.57 -18.98
CA SER A 26 20.72 14.41 -18.76
C SER A 26 20.81 13.31 -17.70
N VAL A 27 21.36 12.16 -18.06
CA VAL A 27 21.87 11.21 -17.07
C VAL A 27 23.01 11.98 -16.41
N ASP A 28 22.69 12.65 -15.31
CA ASP A 28 23.72 13.29 -14.50
C ASP A 28 24.71 12.20 -14.13
N LYS A 29 25.94 12.41 -14.54
CA LYS A 29 27.03 11.49 -14.29
C LYS A 29 27.01 11.15 -12.80
N MET A 30 27.29 9.91 -12.46
CA MET A 30 27.39 9.28 -11.13
C MET A 30 28.26 10.06 -10.10
N THR A 31 28.00 11.34 -9.93
CA THR A 31 28.56 12.22 -8.91
C THR A 31 27.49 12.70 -7.94
N SER A 32 26.23 12.28 -8.16
CA SER A 32 25.14 12.55 -7.24
C SER A 32 25.37 11.76 -5.94
N PRO A 33 25.17 12.38 -4.77
CA PRO A 33 25.28 11.66 -3.52
C PRO A 33 24.32 10.46 -3.53
N THR A 34 24.75 9.34 -3.00
CA THR A 34 23.91 8.19 -2.67
C THR A 34 23.06 8.51 -1.42
N ASP A 35 22.28 7.54 -0.95
CA ASP A 35 21.42 7.70 0.23
C ASP A 35 20.28 8.71 0.04
N HIS A 36 19.63 8.68 -1.11
CA HIS A 36 18.49 9.56 -1.41
C HIS A 36 17.34 9.43 -0.43
N ALA A 37 17.22 8.32 0.29
CA ALA A 37 16.28 8.20 1.40
C ALA A 37 16.45 9.30 2.46
N LEU A 38 17.67 9.87 2.58
CA LEU A 38 17.97 10.95 3.52
C LEU A 38 18.19 12.29 2.83
N THR A 39 18.67 12.30 1.59
CA THR A 39 19.22 13.51 0.95
C THR A 39 18.34 14.10 -0.16
N ARG A 40 17.31 13.37 -0.64
CA ARG A 40 16.45 13.90 -1.70
C ARG A 40 15.55 15.02 -1.22
N ASP A 41 15.39 16.05 -2.02
CA ASP A 41 14.51 17.17 -1.74
C ASP A 41 13.07 16.90 -2.17
N SER A 42 12.89 16.27 -3.35
CA SER A 42 11.54 15.96 -3.88
C SER A 42 10.95 14.71 -3.25
N LEU A 43 9.66 14.74 -2.94
CA LEU A 43 8.88 13.57 -2.52
C LEU A 43 8.36 12.73 -3.70
N TYR A 44 8.52 13.23 -4.95
CA TYR A 44 7.98 12.63 -6.18
C TYR A 44 9.06 12.00 -7.04
N GLY A 45 8.60 11.16 -7.98
CA GLY A 45 9.44 10.60 -9.03
C GLY A 45 10.34 9.45 -8.58
N ILE A 46 11.10 8.90 -9.51
CA ILE A 46 12.02 7.78 -9.27
C ILE A 46 13.32 8.22 -8.60
N THR A 47 14.00 7.27 -7.96
CA THR A 47 15.29 7.48 -7.29
C THR A 47 16.29 6.44 -7.78
N PRO A 48 17.09 6.74 -8.83
CA PRO A 48 18.03 5.81 -9.42
C PRO A 48 19.30 5.69 -8.56
N GLU A 49 19.27 4.76 -7.60
CA GLU A 49 20.44 4.36 -6.81
C GLU A 49 20.83 2.93 -7.12
N PRO A 50 22.11 2.54 -6.95
CA PRO A 50 22.51 1.16 -7.07
C PRO A 50 21.69 0.26 -6.15
N THR A 51 21.15 -0.83 -6.67
CA THR A 51 20.28 -1.75 -5.89
C THR A 51 21.01 -2.44 -4.74
N TYR A 52 22.33 -2.54 -4.83
CA TYR A 52 23.21 -3.16 -3.84
C TYR A 52 23.75 -2.20 -2.78
N GLY A 53 23.50 -0.91 -2.90
CA GLY A 53 24.05 0.13 -2.01
C GLY A 53 23.00 1.13 -1.54
N GLY A 54 23.46 2.08 -0.74
CA GLY A 54 22.62 3.16 -0.19
C GLY A 54 21.77 2.77 1.01
N MET A 55 21.09 3.77 1.57
CA MET A 55 20.19 3.60 2.70
C MET A 55 18.89 2.93 2.25
N LEU A 56 18.45 1.92 2.99
CA LEU A 56 17.21 1.20 2.70
C LEU A 56 16.00 1.94 3.31
N SER A 57 15.10 2.37 2.44
CA SER A 57 13.74 2.79 2.76
C SER A 57 12.78 2.17 1.74
N PHE A 58 11.46 2.20 2.01
CA PHE A 58 10.46 1.69 1.09
C PHE A 58 10.58 2.41 -0.28
N MET A 59 10.89 1.66 -1.34
CA MET A 59 11.10 2.18 -2.70
C MET A 59 12.02 3.41 -2.75
N ARG A 60 13.06 3.46 -1.93
CA ARG A 60 13.97 4.61 -1.80
C ARG A 60 13.26 5.94 -1.52
N ARG A 61 12.10 5.91 -0.86
CA ARG A 61 11.39 7.12 -0.44
C ARG A 61 12.12 7.80 0.70
N ARG A 62 11.89 9.11 0.86
CA ARG A 62 12.44 9.89 1.96
C ARG A 62 12.04 9.27 3.30
N TYR A 63 13.04 8.99 4.14
CA TYR A 63 12.82 8.50 5.49
C TYR A 63 12.63 9.70 6.42
N THR A 64 11.40 9.94 6.84
CA THR A 64 11.06 11.10 7.66
C THR A 64 9.77 10.89 8.44
N ARG A 65 9.64 11.56 9.57
CA ARG A 65 8.39 11.64 10.34
C ARG A 65 7.64 12.96 10.13
N GLU A 66 8.20 13.86 9.32
CA GLU A 66 7.51 15.07 8.88
C GLU A 66 6.49 14.73 7.80
N LEU A 67 5.21 15.03 8.07
CA LEU A 67 4.08 14.66 7.22
C LEU A 67 3.43 15.84 6.49
N SER A 68 4.04 17.02 6.54
CA SER A 68 3.54 18.18 5.79
C SER A 68 3.57 17.92 4.28
N ASN A 69 2.41 18.00 3.63
CA ASN A 69 2.24 17.73 2.20
C ASN A 69 2.62 16.30 1.78
N VAL A 70 2.35 15.33 2.64
CA VAL A 70 2.54 13.90 2.40
C VAL A 70 1.19 13.24 2.16
N ASP A 71 1.03 12.54 1.02
CA ASP A 71 -0.18 11.80 0.70
C ASP A 71 -0.19 10.44 1.38
N VAL A 72 0.97 9.74 1.44
CA VAL A 72 1.08 8.40 1.99
C VAL A 72 2.31 8.27 2.89
N ALA A 73 2.10 7.81 4.12
CA ALA A 73 3.15 7.43 5.06
C ALA A 73 3.23 5.90 5.15
N VAL A 74 4.41 5.35 4.85
CA VAL A 74 4.68 3.91 4.96
C VAL A 74 5.30 3.63 6.33
N MET A 75 4.55 2.92 7.19
CA MET A 75 4.99 2.57 8.55
C MET A 75 5.21 1.07 8.69
N GLY A 76 6.35 0.67 9.22
CA GLY A 76 6.63 -0.71 9.59
C GLY A 76 6.14 -1.04 11.00
N ILE A 77 5.65 -2.28 11.19
CA ILE A 77 5.21 -2.80 12.49
C ILE A 77 5.87 -4.16 12.71
N PRO A 78 7.11 -4.18 13.24
CA PRO A 78 7.91 -5.39 13.38
C PRO A 78 7.47 -6.25 14.59
N PHE A 79 6.21 -6.72 14.58
CA PHE A 79 5.57 -7.51 15.63
C PHE A 79 5.25 -8.92 15.14
N ASP A 80 5.47 -9.96 15.98
CA ASP A 80 5.14 -11.36 15.67
C ASP A 80 4.86 -12.21 16.93
N LEU A 81 4.38 -11.59 17.99
CA LEU A 81 4.13 -12.30 19.25
C LEU A 81 2.75 -12.97 19.30
N ALA A 82 1.88 -12.73 18.31
CA ALA A 82 0.58 -13.37 18.20
C ALA A 82 0.55 -14.53 17.19
N THR A 83 1.69 -14.89 16.60
CA THR A 83 1.79 -16.01 15.65
C THR A 83 1.63 -17.37 16.34
N THR A 84 0.91 -18.32 15.71
CA THR A 84 0.66 -19.65 16.28
C THR A 84 1.75 -20.67 15.94
N ALA A 85 2.43 -20.56 14.79
CA ALA A 85 3.34 -21.60 14.31
C ALA A 85 4.81 -21.15 14.31
N ARG A 86 5.14 -20.09 13.57
CA ARG A 86 6.53 -19.66 13.35
C ARG A 86 6.69 -18.18 13.59
N PRO A 87 7.58 -17.75 14.51
CA PRO A 87 7.99 -16.36 14.58
C PRO A 87 8.86 -16.01 13.38
N GLY A 88 9.06 -14.71 13.14
CA GLY A 88 9.93 -14.19 12.09
C GLY A 88 9.26 -13.13 11.22
N THR A 89 7.94 -12.98 11.27
CA THR A 89 7.22 -11.94 10.53
C THR A 89 7.59 -10.52 11.00
N ARG A 90 8.19 -10.37 12.19
CA ARG A 90 8.80 -9.11 12.64
C ARG A 90 9.86 -8.55 11.67
N PHE A 91 10.45 -9.39 10.84
CA PHE A 91 11.40 -8.98 9.82
C PHE A 91 10.72 -8.53 8.50
N GLY A 92 9.39 -8.66 8.41
CA GLY A 92 8.60 -8.29 7.22
C GLY A 92 8.85 -6.86 6.74
N PRO A 93 8.71 -5.82 7.59
CA PRO A 93 8.94 -4.44 7.17
C PRO A 93 10.34 -4.21 6.59
N ARG A 94 11.36 -4.78 7.21
CA ARG A 94 12.75 -4.70 6.73
C ARG A 94 12.92 -5.40 5.38
N SER A 95 12.38 -6.61 5.24
CA SER A 95 12.50 -7.40 4.00
C SER A 95 11.76 -6.74 2.84
N VAL A 96 10.59 -6.14 3.09
CA VAL A 96 9.84 -5.39 2.08
C VAL A 96 10.61 -4.15 1.64
N ARG A 97 11.22 -3.39 2.56
CA ARG A 97 12.07 -2.24 2.21
C ARG A 97 13.24 -2.65 1.33
N GLU A 98 13.94 -3.73 1.70
CA GLU A 98 15.07 -4.27 0.92
C GLU A 98 14.62 -4.67 -0.49
N ALA A 99 13.57 -5.48 -0.60
CA ALA A 99 13.04 -5.92 -1.90
C ALA A 99 12.53 -4.76 -2.74
N SER A 100 11.89 -3.77 -2.14
CA SER A 100 11.33 -2.60 -2.83
C SER A 100 12.40 -1.65 -3.41
N ALA A 101 13.65 -1.74 -2.95
CA ALA A 101 14.74 -0.92 -3.46
C ALA A 101 14.97 -1.12 -4.96
N CYS A 102 14.72 -2.35 -5.48
CA CYS A 102 14.82 -2.66 -6.90
C CYS A 102 13.72 -1.96 -7.72
N LEU A 103 12.54 -1.76 -7.14
CA LEU A 103 11.41 -1.12 -7.82
C LEU A 103 11.57 0.39 -7.95
N ALA A 104 12.48 1.00 -7.22
CA ALA A 104 12.74 2.43 -7.29
C ALA A 104 13.28 2.90 -8.67
N TRP A 105 13.73 1.97 -9.52
CA TRP A 105 14.18 2.23 -10.89
C TRP A 105 13.05 2.21 -11.92
N GLU A 106 11.90 1.62 -11.57
CA GLU A 106 10.82 1.43 -12.52
C GLU A 106 10.15 2.77 -12.83
N GLU A 107 10.16 3.16 -14.09
CA GLU A 107 9.49 4.38 -14.54
C GLU A 107 7.96 4.22 -14.59
N LYS A 108 7.49 2.97 -14.73
CA LYS A 108 6.07 2.65 -14.81
C LYS A 108 5.79 1.29 -14.18
N VAL A 109 4.66 1.17 -13.52
CA VAL A 109 4.18 -0.11 -13.04
C VAL A 109 3.68 -0.94 -14.23
N MET A 110 4.15 -2.18 -14.34
CA MET A 110 3.73 -3.09 -15.41
C MET A 110 2.21 -3.28 -15.40
N GLY A 111 1.59 -3.06 -16.55
CA GLY A 111 0.13 -3.17 -16.73
C GLY A 111 -0.66 -1.90 -16.39
N TRP A 112 -0.08 -0.92 -15.68
CA TRP A 112 -0.78 0.33 -15.33
C TRP A 112 -0.48 1.47 -16.31
N GLY A 113 0.70 1.50 -16.88
CA GLY A 113 1.11 2.55 -17.82
C GLY A 113 1.51 3.88 -17.16
N PHE A 114 1.47 3.97 -15.84
CA PHE A 114 1.87 5.12 -15.02
C PHE A 114 2.64 4.66 -13.78
N ASN A 115 3.33 5.60 -13.11
CA ASN A 115 3.96 5.36 -11.81
C ASN A 115 3.23 6.21 -10.76
N PRO A 116 2.62 5.61 -9.75
CA PRO A 116 1.91 6.37 -8.70
C PRO A 116 2.83 7.33 -7.93
N LEU A 117 4.13 7.09 -7.92
CA LEU A 117 5.11 7.97 -7.25
C LEU A 117 5.38 9.27 -8.01
N ASP A 118 4.88 9.41 -9.24
CA ASP A 118 4.93 10.69 -9.96
C ASP A 118 3.84 11.64 -9.46
N ASP A 119 2.72 11.11 -8.96
CA ASP A 119 1.54 11.87 -8.54
C ASP A 119 1.35 11.91 -7.01
N LEU A 120 1.88 10.91 -6.27
CA LEU A 120 1.73 10.79 -4.83
C LEU A 120 3.03 11.13 -4.09
N ALA A 121 2.93 12.01 -3.10
CA ALA A 121 3.99 12.30 -2.14
C ALA A 121 4.06 11.18 -1.09
N VAL A 122 4.98 10.23 -1.28
CA VAL A 122 5.15 9.06 -0.42
C VAL A 122 6.42 9.17 0.41
N VAL A 123 6.32 8.91 1.71
CA VAL A 123 7.46 8.84 2.63
C VAL A 123 7.53 7.49 3.33
N ASP A 124 8.74 7.07 3.70
CA ASP A 124 8.95 6.00 4.67
C ASP A 124 8.97 6.63 6.07
N TYR A 125 7.93 6.36 6.86
CA TYR A 125 7.78 6.90 8.21
C TYR A 125 8.65 6.17 9.24
N GLY A 126 9.30 5.08 8.83
CA GLY A 126 10.05 4.18 9.71
C GLY A 126 9.16 3.18 10.42
N ASP A 127 9.69 2.60 11.48
CA ASP A 127 8.98 1.58 12.24
C ASP A 127 8.30 2.15 13.48
N CYS A 128 7.14 1.57 13.83
CA CYS A 128 6.52 1.76 15.13
C CYS A 128 7.45 1.17 16.21
N PHE A 129 7.73 1.95 17.23
CA PHE A 129 8.53 1.50 18.37
C PHE A 129 7.62 0.95 19.47
N PHE A 130 7.94 -0.21 19.96
CA PHE A 130 7.41 -0.79 21.19
C PHE A 130 8.52 -1.61 21.88
N ASP A 131 8.42 -1.71 23.19
CA ASP A 131 9.38 -2.49 23.97
C ASP A 131 9.07 -3.99 23.84
N SER A 132 10.00 -4.77 23.29
CA SER A 132 9.87 -6.23 23.19
C SER A 132 9.87 -6.93 24.56
N GLY A 133 10.36 -6.26 25.61
CA GLY A 133 10.30 -6.71 27.00
C GLY A 133 8.94 -6.46 27.67
N ASP A 134 8.08 -5.65 27.06
CA ASP A 134 6.72 -5.34 27.51
C ASP A 134 5.71 -5.56 26.37
N PRO A 135 5.50 -6.80 25.94
CA PRO A 135 4.64 -7.12 24.80
C PRO A 135 3.19 -6.76 25.03
N ALA A 136 2.73 -6.63 26.26
CA ALA A 136 1.35 -6.26 26.58
C ALA A 136 1.02 -4.82 26.12
N ASN A 137 2.00 -3.95 26.07
CA ASN A 137 1.84 -2.56 25.60
C ASN A 137 2.02 -2.39 24.08
N ALA A 138 2.49 -3.41 23.35
CA ALA A 138 2.70 -3.30 21.91
C ALA A 138 1.42 -2.89 21.13
N PRO A 139 0.21 -3.44 21.41
CA PRO A 139 -1.02 -3.02 20.73
C PRO A 139 -1.33 -1.55 20.93
N GLN A 140 -1.08 -1.02 22.13
CA GLN A 140 -1.31 0.38 22.44
C GLN A 140 -0.30 1.29 21.71
N ALA A 141 0.97 0.91 21.68
CA ALA A 141 2.00 1.66 20.94
C ALA A 141 1.72 1.69 19.42
N ILE A 142 1.25 0.58 18.84
CA ILE A 142 0.85 0.52 17.43
C ILE A 142 -0.34 1.44 17.15
N TYR A 143 -1.37 1.39 18.02
CA TYR A 143 -2.52 2.29 17.93
C TYR A 143 -2.10 3.76 17.99
N GLU A 144 -1.25 4.15 18.93
CA GLU A 144 -0.78 5.53 19.08
C GLU A 144 0.04 6.00 17.86
N CYS A 145 0.96 5.17 17.36
CA CYS A 145 1.69 5.47 16.13
C CYS A 145 0.76 5.70 14.93
N ALA A 146 -0.24 4.84 14.76
CA ALA A 146 -1.21 4.98 13.68
C ALA A 146 -2.06 6.24 13.85
N ARG A 147 -2.57 6.49 15.07
CA ARG A 147 -3.36 7.69 15.40
C ARG A 147 -2.60 8.98 15.10
N ASP A 148 -1.31 9.04 15.42
CA ASP A 148 -0.48 10.23 15.19
C ASP A 148 -0.33 10.53 13.68
N ILE A 149 -0.20 9.50 12.83
CA ILE A 149 -0.21 9.66 11.37
C ILE A 149 -1.61 10.08 10.90
N LEU A 150 -2.64 9.41 11.37
CA LEU A 150 -4.02 9.68 10.99
C LEU A 150 -4.55 11.04 11.49
N ALA A 151 -3.90 11.66 12.48
CA ALA A 151 -4.21 13.02 12.90
C ALA A 151 -3.91 14.07 11.82
N THR A 152 -3.12 13.70 10.81
CA THR A 152 -2.89 14.48 9.60
C THR A 152 -3.83 14.03 8.47
N ASP A 153 -3.74 14.65 7.28
CA ASP A 153 -4.48 14.22 6.10
C ASP A 153 -3.76 13.12 5.30
N THR A 154 -2.76 12.49 5.91
CA THR A 154 -1.93 11.46 5.29
C THR A 154 -2.59 10.07 5.38
N THR A 155 -2.59 9.33 4.30
CA THR A 155 -3.00 7.93 4.27
C THR A 155 -1.91 7.05 4.87
N LEU A 156 -2.28 6.11 5.74
CA LEU A 156 -1.37 5.15 6.34
C LEU A 156 -1.29 3.87 5.49
N LEU A 157 -0.08 3.51 5.04
CA LEU A 157 0.26 2.20 4.50
C LEU A 157 1.11 1.44 5.51
N SER A 158 0.60 0.36 6.07
CA SER A 158 1.30 -0.41 7.10
C SER A 158 1.98 -1.65 6.53
N LEU A 159 3.22 -1.89 6.93
CA LEU A 159 3.98 -3.10 6.64
C LEU A 159 4.03 -3.97 7.91
N GLY A 160 3.28 -5.05 7.96
CA GLY A 160 3.31 -5.99 9.07
C GLY A 160 4.57 -6.88 9.03
N GLY A 161 4.77 -7.55 9.97
CA GLY A 161 4.47 -8.25 11.19
C GLY A 161 3.37 -9.30 11.01
N ASP A 162 2.98 -9.84 12.10
CA ASP A 162 1.86 -10.76 12.09
C ASP A 162 0.52 -10.01 11.88
N HIS A 163 -0.51 -10.75 11.49
CA HIS A 163 -1.78 -10.16 11.10
C HIS A 163 -2.52 -9.47 12.27
N PHE A 164 -2.21 -9.83 13.50
CA PHE A 164 -2.77 -9.18 14.69
C PHE A 164 -2.58 -7.65 14.69
N VAL A 165 -1.51 -7.14 14.04
CA VAL A 165 -1.25 -5.69 13.96
C VAL A 165 -2.42 -4.92 13.33
N SER A 166 -3.28 -5.60 12.56
CA SER A 166 -4.50 -5.00 11.99
C SER A 166 -5.49 -4.54 13.06
N TYR A 167 -5.57 -5.20 14.22
CA TYR A 167 -6.52 -4.83 15.27
C TYR A 167 -6.25 -3.43 15.86
N PRO A 168 -5.04 -3.10 16.36
CA PRO A 168 -4.76 -1.74 16.81
C PRO A 168 -4.85 -0.69 15.69
N LEU A 169 -4.56 -1.06 14.43
CA LEU A 169 -4.74 -0.17 13.30
C LEU A 169 -6.23 0.14 13.05
N LEU A 170 -7.11 -0.88 13.10
CA LEU A 170 -8.55 -0.68 12.99
C LEU A 170 -9.09 0.24 14.09
N ARG A 171 -8.61 0.10 15.33
CA ARG A 171 -8.98 1.01 16.43
C ARG A 171 -8.65 2.47 16.09
N ALA A 172 -7.44 2.73 15.59
CA ALA A 172 -7.02 4.09 15.24
C ALA A 172 -7.83 4.66 14.06
N HIS A 173 -8.13 3.84 13.05
CA HIS A 173 -8.94 4.26 11.92
C HIS A 173 -10.40 4.49 12.32
N ALA A 174 -10.98 3.60 13.13
CA ALA A 174 -12.36 3.74 13.59
C ALA A 174 -12.56 4.97 14.49
N GLU A 175 -11.55 5.35 15.28
CA GLU A 175 -11.58 6.61 16.05
C GLU A 175 -11.71 7.83 15.14
N LYS A 176 -11.01 7.84 13.99
CA LYS A 176 -11.05 8.96 13.05
C LYS A 176 -12.28 8.95 12.14
N TYR A 177 -12.68 7.77 11.64
CA TYR A 177 -13.62 7.66 10.53
C TYR A 177 -14.96 7.05 10.93
N GLY A 178 -15.12 6.56 12.17
CA GLY A 178 -16.27 5.78 12.59
C GLY A 178 -16.15 4.31 12.20
N GLU A 179 -17.28 3.59 12.20
CA GLU A 179 -17.32 2.18 11.81
C GLU A 179 -16.82 1.98 10.38
N LEU A 180 -15.93 1.01 10.19
CA LEU A 180 -15.18 0.81 8.95
C LEU A 180 -15.78 -0.31 8.08
N ALA A 181 -15.68 -0.18 6.78
CA ALA A 181 -15.78 -1.30 5.84
C ALA A 181 -14.39 -1.98 5.69
N LEU A 182 -14.37 -3.31 5.73
CA LEU A 182 -13.15 -4.10 5.58
C LEU A 182 -13.14 -4.84 4.24
N ILE A 183 -12.06 -4.71 3.47
CA ILE A 183 -11.75 -5.58 2.35
C ILE A 183 -10.54 -6.43 2.76
N HIS A 184 -10.76 -7.71 3.03
CA HIS A 184 -9.78 -8.62 3.60
C HIS A 184 -9.40 -9.70 2.60
N PHE A 185 -8.12 -9.73 2.19
CA PHE A 185 -7.57 -10.77 1.32
C PHE A 185 -6.72 -11.73 2.15
N ASP A 186 -7.25 -12.92 2.45
CA ASP A 186 -6.57 -13.91 3.28
C ASP A 186 -7.05 -15.33 2.98
N ALA A 187 -6.27 -16.31 3.47
CA ALA A 187 -6.65 -17.72 3.53
C ALA A 187 -7.61 -18.02 4.70
N HIS A 188 -7.60 -17.18 5.72
CA HIS A 188 -8.30 -17.34 6.99
C HIS A 188 -9.32 -16.24 7.16
N SER A 189 -10.36 -16.49 7.97
CA SER A 189 -11.38 -15.48 8.29
C SER A 189 -10.94 -14.54 9.41
N ASP A 190 -10.09 -15.02 10.30
CA ASP A 190 -9.66 -14.35 11.55
C ASP A 190 -10.83 -13.85 12.41
N THR A 191 -11.95 -14.61 12.35
CA THR A 191 -13.18 -14.37 13.06
C THR A 191 -13.56 -15.52 14.00
N TRP A 192 -12.57 -16.35 14.42
CA TRP A 192 -12.86 -17.40 15.37
C TRP A 192 -13.27 -16.79 16.71
N ALA A 193 -14.50 -17.10 17.13
CA ALA A 193 -15.00 -16.73 18.45
C ALA A 193 -14.52 -17.77 19.45
N GLU A 194 -13.66 -17.38 20.39
CA GLU A 194 -13.24 -18.21 21.50
C GLU A 194 -14.00 -17.81 22.79
N GLU A 195 -14.10 -18.74 23.73
CA GLU A 195 -14.68 -18.46 25.05
C GLU A 195 -13.83 -17.47 25.88
N CYS A 196 -12.56 -17.27 25.50
CA CYS A 196 -11.67 -16.31 26.14
C CYS A 196 -11.67 -14.97 25.40
N GLU A 197 -11.54 -13.89 26.16
CA GLU A 197 -11.46 -12.52 25.62
C GLU A 197 -10.12 -12.21 24.92
N ARG A 198 -9.31 -13.22 24.61
CA ARG A 198 -8.01 -13.04 23.97
C ARG A 198 -8.19 -12.57 22.52
N ILE A 199 -7.53 -11.47 22.18
CA ILE A 199 -7.46 -10.96 20.83
C ILE A 199 -6.10 -11.31 20.24
N ASP A 200 -6.10 -12.12 19.21
CA ASP A 200 -4.92 -12.50 18.43
C ASP A 200 -5.21 -12.47 16.92
N HIS A 201 -4.29 -12.98 16.10
CA HIS A 201 -4.40 -12.95 14.65
C HIS A 201 -5.57 -13.78 14.09
N GLY A 202 -6.09 -14.76 14.86
CA GLY A 202 -7.22 -15.59 14.43
C GLY A 202 -8.59 -15.08 14.92
N THR A 203 -8.63 -14.16 15.88
CA THR A 203 -9.86 -13.71 16.56
C THR A 203 -10.14 -12.23 16.36
N MET A 204 -9.19 -11.47 15.84
CA MET A 204 -9.23 -10.01 15.87
C MET A 204 -10.40 -9.38 15.12
N PHE A 205 -10.85 -9.94 13.99
CA PHE A 205 -11.98 -9.39 13.26
C PHE A 205 -13.33 -9.71 13.89
N TYR A 206 -13.44 -10.83 14.63
CA TYR A 206 -14.58 -11.07 15.48
C TYR A 206 -14.71 -9.97 16.53
N HIS A 207 -13.64 -9.69 17.27
CA HIS A 207 -13.63 -8.65 18.29
C HIS A 207 -13.81 -7.25 17.71
N ALA A 208 -13.22 -6.96 16.56
CA ALA A 208 -13.43 -5.68 15.89
C ALA A 208 -14.89 -5.44 15.51
N ALA A 209 -15.58 -6.48 15.00
CA ALA A 209 -17.01 -6.42 14.71
C ALA A 209 -17.86 -6.23 15.98
N GLN A 210 -17.59 -7.01 17.04
CA GLN A 210 -18.32 -6.88 18.31
C GLN A 210 -18.16 -5.51 18.97
N GLN A 211 -17.04 -4.83 18.74
CA GLN A 211 -16.75 -3.51 19.26
C GLN A 211 -17.22 -2.37 18.35
N GLY A 212 -17.84 -2.67 17.22
CA GLY A 212 -18.29 -1.67 16.24
C GLY A 212 -17.15 -0.93 15.54
N LEU A 213 -15.94 -1.53 15.47
CA LEU A 213 -14.84 -0.98 14.71
C LEU A 213 -14.99 -1.27 13.22
N VAL A 214 -15.58 -2.41 12.89
CA VAL A 214 -15.81 -2.89 11.52
C VAL A 214 -17.26 -3.32 11.37
N SER A 215 -17.88 -2.91 10.27
CA SER A 215 -19.23 -3.34 9.86
C SER A 215 -19.14 -4.63 9.04
N PRO A 216 -19.50 -5.81 9.56
CA PRO A 216 -19.51 -7.04 8.78
C PRO A 216 -20.39 -6.96 7.53
N ALA A 217 -21.56 -6.32 7.64
CA ALA A 217 -22.50 -6.16 6.54
C ALA A 217 -21.95 -5.32 5.36
N HIS A 218 -20.93 -4.49 5.61
CA HIS A 218 -20.25 -3.70 4.60
C HIS A 218 -18.81 -4.17 4.36
N SER A 219 -18.51 -5.42 4.69
CA SER A 219 -17.15 -5.97 4.61
C SER A 219 -17.11 -7.26 3.82
N ALA A 220 -16.01 -7.47 3.09
CA ALA A 220 -15.77 -8.63 2.26
C ALA A 220 -14.48 -9.35 2.64
N GLN A 221 -14.54 -10.67 2.82
CA GLN A 221 -13.39 -11.55 3.02
C GLN A 221 -13.18 -12.40 1.76
N ILE A 222 -11.98 -12.36 1.20
CA ILE A 222 -11.69 -12.82 -0.16
C ILE A 222 -10.54 -13.83 -0.13
N GLY A 223 -10.77 -15.02 -0.69
CA GLY A 223 -9.75 -16.05 -0.85
C GLY A 223 -9.67 -17.05 0.31
N LEU A 224 -10.69 -17.09 1.17
CA LEU A 224 -10.72 -18.01 2.30
C LEU A 224 -10.64 -19.47 1.85
N ARG A 225 -9.82 -20.27 2.50
CA ARG A 225 -9.64 -21.71 2.25
C ARG A 225 -9.46 -22.53 3.52
N THR A 226 -9.74 -21.92 4.66
CA THR A 226 -9.87 -22.60 5.95
C THR A 226 -11.33 -22.53 6.39
N HIS A 227 -11.81 -23.62 7.01
CA HIS A 227 -13.18 -23.73 7.44
C HIS A 227 -13.43 -22.88 8.70
N ASN A 228 -14.52 -22.13 8.70
CA ASN A 228 -15.12 -21.52 9.88
C ASN A 228 -16.63 -21.72 9.77
N ASP A 229 -17.25 -22.25 10.82
CA ASP A 229 -18.69 -22.55 10.84
C ASP A 229 -19.57 -21.30 10.82
N GLN A 230 -18.99 -20.12 11.09
CA GLN A 230 -19.74 -18.86 11.19
C GLN A 230 -19.08 -17.75 10.39
N ASP A 231 -19.86 -17.06 9.58
CA ASP A 231 -19.44 -15.89 8.81
C ASP A 231 -19.51 -14.58 9.63
N HIS A 232 -20.19 -14.59 10.78
CA HIS A 232 -20.42 -13.42 11.64
C HIS A 232 -20.98 -12.20 10.91
N GLY A 233 -21.65 -12.42 9.77
CA GLY A 233 -22.24 -11.37 8.94
C GLY A 233 -21.31 -10.77 7.90
N PHE A 234 -20.08 -11.28 7.76
CA PHE A 234 -19.18 -10.90 6.68
C PHE A 234 -19.59 -11.53 5.35
N HIS A 235 -19.37 -10.82 4.25
CA HIS A 235 -19.54 -11.38 2.90
C HIS A 235 -18.29 -12.17 2.52
N ILE A 236 -18.44 -13.48 2.32
CA ILE A 236 -17.32 -14.39 2.06
C ILE A 236 -17.25 -14.74 0.58
N PHE A 237 -16.10 -14.52 -0.02
CA PHE A 237 -15.69 -15.02 -1.33
C PHE A 237 -14.56 -16.03 -1.09
N ASP A 238 -14.90 -17.32 -0.99
CA ASP A 238 -13.91 -18.37 -0.77
C ASP A 238 -12.98 -18.56 -1.98
N ALA A 239 -11.88 -19.27 -1.80
CA ALA A 239 -10.90 -19.46 -2.84
C ALA A 239 -11.45 -20.14 -4.10
N PRO A 240 -12.33 -21.19 -4.02
CA PRO A 240 -12.99 -21.73 -5.19
C PRO A 240 -13.83 -20.70 -5.95
N ALA A 241 -14.67 -19.92 -5.26
CA ALA A 241 -15.51 -18.90 -5.89
C ALA A 241 -14.66 -17.82 -6.57
N VAL A 242 -13.57 -17.36 -5.91
CA VAL A 242 -12.65 -16.37 -6.47
C VAL A 242 -11.93 -16.91 -7.72
N HIS A 243 -11.56 -18.21 -7.72
CA HIS A 243 -10.90 -18.82 -8.86
C HIS A 243 -11.76 -18.77 -10.14
N ASP A 244 -13.07 -18.92 -10.01
CA ASP A 244 -14.00 -18.96 -11.11
C ASP A 244 -14.47 -17.56 -11.59
N LEU A 245 -14.20 -16.52 -10.81
CA LEU A 245 -14.58 -15.14 -11.13
C LEU A 245 -13.49 -14.41 -11.93
N GLN A 246 -13.94 -13.55 -12.86
CA GLN A 246 -13.02 -12.58 -13.42
C GLN A 246 -12.76 -11.47 -12.39
N PRO A 247 -11.52 -10.90 -12.31
CA PRO A 247 -11.19 -9.85 -11.36
C PRO A 247 -12.15 -8.65 -11.39
N ALA A 248 -12.63 -8.26 -12.56
CA ALA A 248 -13.59 -7.16 -12.72
C ALA A 248 -14.95 -7.47 -12.10
N ASP A 249 -15.42 -8.73 -12.20
CA ASP A 249 -16.70 -9.15 -11.63
C ASP A 249 -16.63 -9.23 -10.10
N LEU A 250 -15.52 -9.74 -9.56
CA LEU A 250 -15.25 -9.73 -8.12
C LEU A 250 -15.21 -8.28 -7.59
N ALA A 251 -14.46 -7.41 -8.25
CA ALA A 251 -14.36 -5.99 -7.87
C ALA A 251 -15.73 -5.31 -7.88
N ALA A 252 -16.59 -5.58 -8.89
CA ALA A 252 -17.93 -5.04 -8.97
C ALA A 252 -18.84 -5.53 -7.83
N GLN A 253 -18.70 -6.79 -7.42
CA GLN A 253 -19.44 -7.35 -6.29
C GLN A 253 -18.99 -6.74 -4.96
N VAL A 254 -17.67 -6.70 -4.72
CA VAL A 254 -17.07 -6.09 -3.52
C VAL A 254 -17.48 -4.62 -3.39
N LYS A 255 -17.42 -3.86 -4.49
CA LYS A 255 -17.83 -2.45 -4.50
C LYS A 255 -19.29 -2.24 -4.08
N LYS A 256 -20.21 -3.16 -4.40
CA LYS A 256 -21.62 -3.08 -3.96
C LYS A 256 -21.78 -3.33 -2.46
N ILE A 257 -20.87 -4.07 -1.85
CA ILE A 257 -20.87 -4.39 -0.42
C ILE A 257 -20.31 -3.24 0.38
N VAL A 258 -19.18 -2.69 -0.04
CA VAL A 258 -18.48 -1.65 0.74
C VAL A 258 -18.96 -0.23 0.48
N GLY A 259 -19.74 0.01 -0.59
CA GLY A 259 -20.36 1.30 -0.92
C GLY A 259 -19.65 2.04 -2.05
#